data_65b7d0af423549ed36c7e9a2b64871bf
#
_entry.id   65b7d0af423549ed36c7e9a2b64871bf
#
_cell.length_a   1.000
_cell.length_b   1.000
_cell.length_c   1.000
_cell.angle_alpha   90.00
_cell.angle_beta   90.00
_cell.angle_gamma   90.00
#
_symmetry.space_group_name_H-M   'P 1'
#
loop_
_entity.id
_entity.type
_entity.pdbx_description
1 polymer ?
#
loop_
_entity_poly.entity_id
_entity_poly.type
_entity_poly.pdbx_seq_one_letter_code
_entity_poly.pdbx_strand_id
1 'polypeptide(L)'
;MTIAKVFSQLPLERTHLDEVFDAVSSSSANGYDEEYRFLDLLGNPGAGVGDGDVFMPASKAEESVYEKPLKDLLAEYFEEHPLTKAGGAEESLELLRQSDCQIYWPYSEEWDGKTFPLVTFNPGTGLDYSEGYEIRPESGRPEPIRITEELAKERPVWVINTNNDAGYTPAKIFLDDGLISPHLSLKEYDDGNKKILLLRNFTMLRNYDNWLEGGSEFIIKCGSVNGFKASKEEDLAKYSPSVTDCMVVVKRKQLGLSLPLGVVLLTDFTEQMENIAFLITEDDGGTVTQWKCEAMVKYNSKSYGFNLDIPYRSKDDIVWRGQLSRDYLTGGRYTYSRLGDVEVTFEFR
;
A
#
# COMPACT_ATOMS: atom_id res chain seq x y z
N MET A 1 2.03 5.64 28.39
CA MET A 1 1.88 6.96 27.69
C MET A 1 1.77 6.63 26.22
N THR A 2 0.78 7.17 25.51
CA THR A 2 0.66 6.91 24.08
C THR A 2 1.63 7.80 23.31
N ILE A 3 2.16 7.34 22.19
CA ILE A 3 3.07 8.15 21.35
C ILE A 3 2.36 9.43 20.86
N ALA A 4 1.06 9.36 20.56
CA ALA A 4 0.26 10.56 20.24
C ALA A 4 0.38 11.66 21.33
N LYS A 5 0.40 11.28 22.60
CA LYS A 5 0.61 12.21 23.70
C LYS A 5 2.04 12.77 23.77
N VAL A 6 3.04 11.97 23.37
CA VAL A 6 4.42 12.47 23.22
C VAL A 6 4.45 13.58 22.19
N PHE A 7 3.94 13.36 20.99
CA PHE A 7 3.91 14.36 19.91
C PHE A 7 3.20 15.66 20.32
N SER A 8 2.12 15.56 21.10
CA SER A 8 1.42 16.78 21.60
C SER A 8 2.25 17.65 22.53
N GLN A 9 3.29 17.10 23.13
CA GLN A 9 4.19 17.77 24.08
C GLN A 9 5.49 18.27 23.44
N LEU A 10 5.79 17.83 22.21
CA LEU A 10 6.99 18.29 21.51
C LEU A 10 6.90 19.77 21.15
N PRO A 11 8.02 20.52 21.22
CA PRO A 11 8.09 21.90 20.78
C PRO A 11 8.16 22.00 19.23
N LEU A 12 7.14 21.45 18.57
CA LEU A 12 7.07 21.44 17.11
C LEU A 12 7.05 22.87 16.55
N GLU A 13 7.78 23.07 15.48
CA GLU A 13 7.81 24.29 14.67
C GLU A 13 7.34 23.98 13.25
N ARG A 14 7.17 25.00 12.44
CA ARG A 14 6.74 24.88 11.07
C ARG A 14 7.60 23.90 10.27
N THR A 15 8.91 23.92 10.45
CA THR A 15 9.86 23.04 9.76
C THR A 15 9.61 21.55 9.99
N HIS A 16 9.13 21.18 11.18
CA HIS A 16 8.77 19.79 11.51
C HIS A 16 7.47 19.36 10.80
N LEU A 17 6.52 20.30 10.64
CA LEU A 17 5.31 20.03 9.87
C LEU A 17 5.63 19.87 8.39
N ASP A 18 6.52 20.70 7.86
CA ASP A 18 7.01 20.60 6.47
C ASP A 18 7.73 19.27 6.25
N GLU A 19 8.56 18.81 7.21
CA GLU A 19 9.21 17.48 7.16
C GLU A 19 8.19 16.34 7.03
N VAL A 20 7.18 16.32 7.90
CA VAL A 20 6.15 15.28 7.84
C VAL A 20 5.32 15.38 6.56
N PHE A 21 4.98 16.60 6.14
CA PHE A 21 4.23 16.83 4.91
C PHE A 21 4.98 16.37 3.66
N ASP A 22 6.28 16.68 3.56
CA ASP A 22 7.12 16.23 2.45
C ASP A 22 7.24 14.70 2.41
N ALA A 23 7.38 14.08 3.59
CA ALA A 23 7.45 12.63 3.70
C ALA A 23 6.15 11.95 3.25
N VAL A 24 4.99 12.35 3.78
CA VAL A 24 3.69 11.76 3.41
C VAL A 24 3.32 12.05 1.96
N SER A 25 3.71 13.22 1.44
CA SER A 25 3.50 13.57 0.03
C SER A 25 4.34 12.69 -0.90
N SER A 26 5.59 12.40 -0.50
CA SER A 26 6.48 11.52 -1.25
C SER A 26 5.98 10.07 -1.21
N SER A 27 5.53 9.57 -0.05
CA SER A 27 4.92 8.26 0.09
C SER A 27 3.73 8.11 -0.86
N SER A 28 2.80 9.05 -0.79
CA SER A 28 1.64 9.16 -1.66
C SER A 28 1.99 9.17 -3.15
N ALA A 29 3.00 9.93 -3.55
CA ALA A 29 3.46 10.00 -4.95
C ALA A 29 4.07 8.69 -5.44
N ASN A 30 4.54 7.84 -4.54
CA ASN A 30 5.07 6.50 -4.85
C ASN A 30 4.00 5.40 -4.80
N GLY A 31 2.74 5.74 -4.55
CA GLY A 31 1.60 4.82 -4.59
C GLY A 31 1.23 4.22 -3.23
N TYR A 32 1.93 4.58 -2.17
CA TYR A 32 1.55 4.27 -0.79
C TYR A 32 0.47 5.22 -0.27
N ASP A 33 0.06 5.05 0.96
CA ASP A 33 -0.84 6.02 1.61
C ASP A 33 -0.08 7.31 2.04
N GLU A 34 -0.79 8.25 2.65
CA GLU A 34 -0.21 9.47 3.24
C GLU A 34 0.49 9.15 4.58
N GLU A 35 1.62 8.47 4.50
CA GLU A 35 2.30 7.88 5.66
C GLU A 35 3.77 8.29 5.79
N TYR A 36 4.27 8.33 7.03
CA TYR A 36 5.68 8.49 7.38
C TYR A 36 6.05 7.49 8.48
N ARG A 37 6.66 6.37 8.08
CA ARG A 37 7.01 5.28 9.00
C ARG A 37 8.09 5.72 10.00
N PHE A 38 8.01 5.27 11.23
CA PHE A 38 9.05 5.56 12.23
C PHE A 38 10.39 4.94 11.89
N LEU A 39 10.41 3.85 11.14
CA LEU A 39 11.64 3.29 10.59
C LEU A 39 12.39 4.32 9.74
N ASP A 40 11.68 5.07 8.90
CA ASP A 40 12.26 6.08 8.00
C ASP A 40 12.56 7.39 8.76
N LEU A 41 11.65 7.84 9.61
CA LEU A 41 11.81 9.04 10.44
C LEU A 41 13.03 8.94 11.37
N LEU A 42 13.26 7.76 11.98
CA LEU A 42 14.34 7.53 12.95
C LEU A 42 15.55 6.84 12.31
N GLY A 43 15.49 6.52 11.04
CA GLY A 43 16.60 5.92 10.30
C GLY A 43 17.81 6.84 10.21
N ASN A 44 18.99 6.25 9.95
CA ASN A 44 20.17 7.03 9.60
C ASN A 44 20.05 7.46 8.13
N PRO A 45 20.17 8.74 7.80
CA PRO A 45 20.18 9.25 6.43
C PRO A 45 21.41 8.83 5.62
N GLY A 46 22.05 7.73 5.92
CA GLY A 46 23.24 7.18 5.23
C GLY A 46 23.30 5.67 5.23
N ALA A 47 22.34 4.97 5.83
CA ALA A 47 22.27 3.52 5.70
C ALA A 47 21.80 3.19 4.28
N GLY A 48 22.69 2.67 3.46
CA GLY A 48 22.43 2.30 2.07
C GLY A 48 21.21 1.38 1.99
N VAL A 49 20.38 1.67 1.02
CA VAL A 49 19.16 0.93 0.66
C VAL A 49 19.52 -0.54 0.47
N GLY A 50 19.04 -1.41 1.36
CA GLY A 50 18.92 -2.83 1.08
C GLY A 50 17.94 -3.02 -0.07
N ASP A 51 18.25 -3.97 -0.94
CA ASP A 51 17.49 -4.29 -2.15
C ASP A 51 16.02 -4.60 -1.79
N GLY A 52 15.14 -3.60 -1.85
CA GLY A 52 13.72 -3.72 -1.52
C GLY A 52 13.05 -2.50 -0.88
N ASP A 53 13.80 -1.59 -0.24
CA ASP A 53 13.22 -0.41 0.40
C ASP A 53 13.14 0.78 -0.56
N VAL A 54 11.93 1.07 -1.03
CA VAL A 54 11.67 2.06 -2.10
C VAL A 54 11.46 3.48 -1.56
N PHE A 55 11.45 3.68 -0.24
CA PHE A 55 11.21 5.01 0.32
C PHE A 55 12.52 5.73 0.67
N MET A 56 12.96 6.59 -0.23
CA MET A 56 13.90 7.67 0.08
C MET A 56 13.16 9.00 -0.11
N PRO A 57 12.93 9.78 0.94
CA PRO A 57 12.69 11.20 0.75
C PRO A 57 13.86 11.76 -0.06
N ALA A 58 13.60 12.77 -0.89
CA ALA A 58 14.53 13.31 -1.89
C ALA A 58 15.84 13.93 -1.34
N SER A 59 16.34 13.49 -0.20
CA SER A 59 17.59 13.93 0.40
C SER A 59 18.71 12.91 0.16
N LYS A 60 19.33 12.97 -0.99
CA LYS A 60 20.71 12.47 -1.20
C LYS A 60 21.74 13.37 -0.51
N ALA A 61 21.41 13.99 0.61
CA ALA A 61 22.34 14.81 1.34
C ALA A 61 22.74 14.09 2.63
N GLU A 62 24.01 14.02 2.88
CA GLU A 62 24.60 13.54 4.14
C GLU A 62 24.21 14.41 5.34
N GLU A 63 23.49 15.51 5.11
CA GLU A 63 22.94 16.43 6.11
C GLU A 63 21.41 16.55 5.89
N SER A 64 20.65 16.56 6.99
CA SER A 64 19.21 16.83 6.95
C SER A 64 18.91 18.15 6.27
N VAL A 65 17.93 18.17 5.36
CA VAL A 65 17.43 19.42 4.76
C VAL A 65 16.85 20.37 5.82
N TYR A 66 16.43 19.82 6.95
CA TYR A 66 15.84 20.54 8.07
C TYR A 66 16.90 20.82 9.12
N GLU A 67 16.99 22.06 9.59
CA GLU A 67 17.97 22.51 10.58
C GLU A 67 17.88 21.70 11.89
N LYS A 68 16.69 21.29 12.29
CA LYS A 68 16.44 20.40 13.43
C LYS A 68 15.33 19.43 13.04
N PRO A 69 15.65 18.21 12.62
CA PRO A 69 14.64 17.24 12.21
C PRO A 69 13.82 16.72 13.40
N LEU A 70 12.64 16.20 13.12
CA LEU A 70 11.68 15.68 14.11
C LEU A 70 12.30 14.62 15.04
N LYS A 71 13.22 13.79 14.52
CA LYS A 71 13.93 12.80 15.33
C LYS A 71 14.75 13.41 16.46
N ASP A 72 15.33 14.60 16.26
CA ASP A 72 16.14 15.29 17.27
C ASP A 72 15.26 15.80 18.40
N LEU A 73 14.04 16.28 18.09
CA LEU A 73 13.05 16.64 19.12
C LEU A 73 12.61 15.41 19.94
N LEU A 74 12.43 14.28 19.28
CA LEU A 74 12.09 13.03 19.97
C LEU A 74 13.25 12.57 20.85
N ALA A 75 14.50 12.69 20.38
CA ALA A 75 15.67 12.36 21.19
C ALA A 75 15.75 13.24 22.44
N GLU A 76 15.65 14.57 22.30
CA GLU A 76 15.63 15.50 23.43
C GLU A 76 14.51 15.20 24.43
N TYR A 77 13.30 14.91 23.94
CA TYR A 77 12.18 14.55 24.79
C TYR A 77 12.45 13.28 25.59
N PHE A 78 13.03 12.25 24.98
CA PHE A 78 13.30 10.97 25.63
C PHE A 78 14.51 10.99 26.58
N GLU A 79 15.37 11.99 26.52
CA GLU A 79 16.39 12.20 27.56
C GLU A 79 15.74 12.45 28.93
N GLU A 80 14.61 13.19 28.95
CA GLU A 80 13.89 13.50 30.20
C GLU A 80 12.76 12.50 30.48
N HIS A 81 12.21 11.86 29.46
CA HIS A 81 11.00 11.01 29.52
C HIS A 81 11.15 9.70 28.76
N PRO A 82 12.10 8.83 29.14
CA PRO A 82 12.33 7.58 28.41
C PRO A 82 11.12 6.65 28.45
N LEU A 83 10.92 5.87 27.37
CA LEU A 83 9.83 4.91 27.26
C LEU A 83 9.94 3.76 28.26
N THR A 84 11.16 3.38 28.63
CA THR A 84 11.43 2.33 29.62
C THR A 84 12.13 2.95 30.84
N LYS A 85 11.88 2.39 32.03
CA LYS A 85 12.48 2.87 33.28
C LYS A 85 14.00 2.70 33.35
N ALA A 86 14.57 1.84 32.56
CA ALA A 86 15.99 1.49 32.55
C ALA A 86 16.74 2.03 31.34
N GLY A 87 16.00 2.47 30.29
CA GLY A 87 16.56 2.94 29.03
C GLY A 87 16.69 4.46 28.98
N GLY A 88 17.56 4.93 28.09
CA GLY A 88 17.72 6.34 27.75
C GLY A 88 16.97 6.70 26.45
N ALA A 89 17.32 7.88 25.89
CA ALA A 89 16.76 8.35 24.64
C ALA A 89 17.03 7.37 23.48
N GLU A 90 18.26 6.89 23.36
CA GLU A 90 18.67 5.97 22.27
C GLU A 90 17.86 4.68 22.26
N GLU A 91 17.66 4.05 23.45
CA GLU A 91 16.83 2.84 23.55
C GLU A 91 15.37 3.13 23.21
N SER A 92 14.84 4.30 23.62
CA SER A 92 13.48 4.72 23.32
C SER A 92 13.26 4.94 21.81
N LEU A 93 14.22 5.58 21.14
CA LEU A 93 14.20 5.77 19.69
C LEU A 93 14.31 4.44 18.95
N GLU A 94 15.17 3.52 19.41
CA GLU A 94 15.32 2.21 18.78
C GLU A 94 14.05 1.37 18.93
N LEU A 95 13.38 1.42 20.07
CA LEU A 95 12.08 0.76 20.27
C LEU A 95 11.00 1.31 19.30
N LEU A 96 10.99 2.62 19.10
CA LEU A 96 10.08 3.24 18.10
C LEU A 96 10.48 2.86 16.67
N ARG A 97 11.76 2.88 16.35
CA ARG A 97 12.28 2.52 15.02
C ARG A 97 11.96 1.06 14.65
N GLN A 98 12.00 0.14 15.62
CA GLN A 98 11.66 -1.27 15.44
C GLN A 98 10.15 -1.54 15.49
N SER A 99 9.35 -0.54 15.87
CA SER A 99 7.90 -0.67 15.82
C SER A 99 7.43 -0.50 14.38
N ASP A 100 6.36 -1.22 14.03
CA ASP A 100 5.68 -1.02 12.74
C ASP A 100 4.80 0.24 12.73
N CYS A 101 5.10 1.24 13.59
CA CYS A 101 4.32 2.46 13.72
C CYS A 101 4.70 3.50 12.67
N GLN A 102 3.73 4.36 12.39
CA GLN A 102 3.86 5.46 11.45
C GLN A 102 3.03 6.67 11.86
N ILE A 103 3.31 7.82 11.24
CA ILE A 103 2.42 8.97 11.19
C ILE A 103 1.62 8.84 9.90
N TYR A 104 0.34 8.59 9.99
CA TYR A 104 -0.60 8.70 8.90
C TYR A 104 -1.25 10.09 8.94
N TRP A 105 -1.25 10.82 7.81
CA TRP A 105 -1.82 12.16 7.73
C TRP A 105 -2.95 12.20 6.68
N PRO A 106 -4.17 11.80 7.06
CA PRO A 106 -5.32 11.83 6.14
C PRO A 106 -5.57 13.25 5.62
N TYR A 107 -5.89 13.35 4.34
CA TYR A 107 -6.19 14.64 3.68
C TYR A 107 -5.02 15.65 3.75
N SER A 108 -3.78 15.16 3.78
CA SER A 108 -2.58 16.02 3.88
C SER A 108 -2.49 17.06 2.78
N GLU A 109 -3.00 16.77 1.57
CA GLU A 109 -3.04 17.69 0.43
C GLU A 109 -3.96 18.91 0.65
N GLU A 110 -4.90 18.85 1.59
CA GLU A 110 -5.78 19.97 1.99
C GLU A 110 -5.10 20.91 2.98
N TRP A 111 -3.88 20.60 3.43
CA TRP A 111 -3.19 21.40 4.42
C TRP A 111 -2.87 22.81 3.91
N ASP A 112 -3.26 23.82 4.69
CA ASP A 112 -3.05 25.25 4.38
C ASP A 112 -1.60 25.71 4.53
N GLY A 113 -0.72 24.79 4.91
CA GLY A 113 0.68 25.06 5.17
C GLY A 113 0.94 25.87 6.45
N LYS A 114 0.00 26.01 7.38
CA LYS A 114 0.14 26.86 8.59
C LYS A 114 -0.46 26.23 9.84
N THR A 115 -1.63 25.61 9.71
CA THR A 115 -2.38 25.07 10.85
C THR A 115 -1.64 23.86 11.42
N PHE A 116 -1.42 23.88 12.72
CA PHE A 116 -0.83 22.74 13.44
C PHE A 116 -1.81 21.59 13.53
N PRO A 117 -1.35 20.35 13.34
CA PRO A 117 -2.21 19.17 13.39
C PRO A 117 -2.66 18.88 14.82
N LEU A 118 -3.82 18.23 14.93
CA LEU A 118 -4.17 17.42 16.08
C LEU A 118 -3.40 16.11 16.00
N VAL A 119 -3.09 15.49 17.12
CA VAL A 119 -2.45 14.17 17.13
C VAL A 119 -3.37 13.16 17.82
N THR A 120 -3.63 12.07 17.13
CA THR A 120 -4.45 10.95 17.64
C THR A 120 -3.76 9.62 17.39
N PHE A 121 -4.43 8.52 17.67
CA PHE A 121 -3.94 7.16 17.44
C PHE A 121 -5.09 6.23 17.07
N ASN A 122 -4.79 5.13 16.40
CA ASN A 122 -5.75 4.06 16.19
C ASN A 122 -5.84 3.19 17.45
N PRO A 123 -6.98 3.16 18.16
CA PRO A 123 -7.15 2.31 19.33
C PRO A 123 -7.37 0.82 19.00
N GLY A 124 -7.49 0.45 17.71
CA GLY A 124 -7.76 -0.92 17.28
C GLY A 124 -9.14 -1.46 17.71
N THR A 125 -10.10 -0.57 17.99
CA THR A 125 -11.43 -0.94 18.51
C THR A 125 -12.51 -1.01 17.43
N GLY A 126 -12.16 -0.71 16.17
CA GLY A 126 -13.12 -0.57 15.06
C GLY A 126 -14.06 0.62 15.19
N LEU A 127 -13.78 1.56 16.11
CA LEU A 127 -14.54 2.80 16.23
C LEU A 127 -14.06 3.82 15.18
N ASP A 128 -14.98 4.62 14.69
CA ASP A 128 -14.74 5.69 13.73
C ASP A 128 -14.27 7.03 14.37
N TYR A 129 -13.84 6.97 15.63
CA TYR A 129 -13.28 8.09 16.36
C TYR A 129 -12.23 7.61 17.38
N SER A 130 -11.34 8.51 17.76
CA SER A 130 -10.36 8.30 18.83
C SER A 130 -10.20 9.53 19.71
N GLU A 131 -9.54 9.36 20.84
CA GLU A 131 -9.04 10.49 21.64
C GLU A 131 -7.74 11.02 20.99
N GLY A 132 -7.59 12.32 21.01
CA GLY A 132 -6.38 12.97 20.53
C GLY A 132 -6.08 14.24 21.31
N TYR A 133 -5.03 14.94 20.91
CA TYR A 133 -4.48 16.07 21.62
C TYR A 133 -4.12 17.22 20.68
N GLU A 134 -4.27 18.45 21.15
CA GLU A 134 -3.67 19.60 20.48
C GLU A 134 -2.17 19.66 20.75
N ILE A 135 -1.41 20.08 19.74
CA ILE A 135 0.00 20.39 19.88
C ILE A 135 0.10 21.77 20.56
N ARG A 136 0.81 21.81 21.70
CA ARG A 136 1.00 23.02 22.52
C ARG A 136 -0.34 23.70 22.86
N PRO A 137 -1.23 23.05 23.61
CA PRO A 137 -2.48 23.67 23.99
C PRO A 137 -2.21 24.92 24.79
N GLU A 138 -3.00 26.01 24.61
CA GLU A 138 -2.87 27.25 25.31
C GLU A 138 -2.94 27.08 26.85
N SER A 139 -3.66 26.06 27.31
CA SER A 139 -3.77 25.67 28.72
C SER A 139 -2.47 25.09 29.30
N GLY A 140 -1.46 24.79 28.48
CA GLY A 140 -0.22 24.11 28.87
C GLY A 140 -0.40 22.67 29.33
N ARG A 141 -1.60 22.12 29.28
CA ARG A 141 -1.92 20.72 29.59
C ARG A 141 -2.66 20.10 28.39
N PRO A 142 -2.17 18.97 27.86
CA PRO A 142 -2.88 18.25 26.80
C PRO A 142 -4.15 17.64 27.38
N GLU A 143 -5.29 18.25 27.09
CA GLU A 143 -6.60 17.68 27.38
C GLU A 143 -7.03 16.81 26.18
N PRO A 144 -7.58 15.61 26.43
CA PRO A 144 -8.04 14.76 25.35
C PRO A 144 -9.27 15.37 24.70
N ILE A 145 -9.27 15.39 23.38
CA ILE A 145 -10.41 15.79 22.55
C ILE A 145 -10.84 14.61 21.67
N ARG A 146 -12.13 14.54 21.36
CA ARG A 146 -12.64 13.54 20.44
C ARG A 146 -12.32 13.95 19.02
N ILE A 147 -11.60 13.10 18.29
CA ILE A 147 -11.22 13.29 16.88
C ILE A 147 -12.03 12.34 16.03
N THR A 148 -12.71 12.88 15.02
CA THR A 148 -13.53 12.14 14.02
C THR A 148 -13.01 12.41 12.62
N GLU A 149 -13.45 11.63 11.63
CA GLU A 149 -13.09 11.85 10.24
C GLU A 149 -13.56 13.23 9.71
N GLU A 150 -14.74 13.71 10.16
CA GLU A 150 -15.23 15.03 9.79
C GLU A 150 -14.27 16.13 10.24
N LEU A 151 -13.76 15.99 11.47
CA LEU A 151 -12.76 16.94 11.99
C LEU A 151 -11.43 16.85 11.19
N ALA A 152 -11.03 15.65 10.79
CA ALA A 152 -9.83 15.45 9.97
C ALA A 152 -9.94 16.05 8.55
N LYS A 153 -11.16 16.20 8.02
CA LYS A 153 -11.42 16.91 6.76
C LYS A 153 -11.38 18.43 6.90
N GLU A 154 -11.54 18.96 8.12
CA GLU A 154 -11.58 20.40 8.38
C GLU A 154 -10.24 20.97 8.88
N ARG A 155 -9.42 20.15 9.53
CA ARG A 155 -8.11 20.54 10.02
C ARG A 155 -7.11 19.38 10.00
N PRO A 156 -5.80 19.65 9.92
CA PRO A 156 -4.77 18.62 9.91
C PRO A 156 -4.86 17.70 11.12
N VAL A 157 -4.72 16.40 10.90
CA VAL A 157 -4.66 15.37 11.95
C VAL A 157 -3.53 14.41 11.63
N TRP A 158 -2.65 14.17 12.59
CA TRP A 158 -1.68 13.08 12.55
C TRP A 158 -2.23 11.89 13.32
N VAL A 159 -2.38 10.78 12.68
CA VAL A 159 -2.80 9.52 13.29
C VAL A 159 -1.58 8.63 13.49
N ILE A 160 -1.31 8.27 14.73
CA ILE A 160 -0.29 7.26 15.03
C ILE A 160 -0.96 5.90 14.94
N ASN A 161 -0.64 5.14 13.91
CA ASN A 161 -1.17 3.81 13.67
C ASN A 161 -0.05 2.82 13.33
N THR A 162 -0.40 1.59 13.01
CA THR A 162 0.53 0.55 12.61
C THR A 162 0.53 0.44 11.09
N ASN A 163 1.71 0.41 10.47
CA ASN A 163 1.86 0.08 9.06
C ASN A 163 1.74 -1.44 8.90
N ASN A 164 0.81 -1.88 8.09
CA ASN A 164 0.56 -3.29 7.81
C ASN A 164 0.94 -3.71 6.39
N ASP A 165 1.63 -2.85 5.64
CA ASP A 165 2.01 -3.06 4.23
C ASP A 165 2.86 -4.32 4.03
N ALA A 166 2.35 -5.43 4.04
CA ALA A 166 2.88 -6.78 3.84
C ALA A 166 4.24 -6.95 3.12
N GLY A 167 5.04 -5.89 2.98
CA GLY A 167 6.30 -5.85 2.23
C GLY A 167 6.09 -5.79 0.72
N TYR A 168 4.89 -5.47 0.24
CA TYR A 168 4.62 -5.27 -1.18
C TYR A 168 5.00 -3.85 -1.62
N THR A 169 5.45 -3.74 -2.88
CA THR A 169 5.58 -2.44 -3.55
C THR A 169 4.28 -2.14 -4.28
N PRO A 170 3.62 -1.00 -4.02
CA PRO A 170 2.36 -0.67 -4.65
C PRO A 170 2.50 -0.45 -6.15
N ALA A 171 1.49 -0.83 -6.89
CA ALA A 171 1.36 -0.49 -8.30
C ALA A 171 1.18 1.03 -8.44
N LYS A 172 2.00 1.67 -9.28
CA LYS A 172 1.88 3.12 -9.52
C LYS A 172 0.54 3.41 -10.19
N ILE A 173 -0.21 4.31 -9.59
CA ILE A 173 -1.41 4.89 -10.18
C ILE A 173 -0.95 5.98 -11.16
N PHE A 174 -1.23 5.80 -12.44
CA PHE A 174 -0.94 6.80 -13.46
C PHE A 174 -2.06 7.84 -13.46
N LEU A 175 -1.92 8.88 -12.64
CA LEU A 175 -2.74 10.06 -12.77
C LEU A 175 -2.43 10.70 -14.13
N ASP A 176 -3.46 11.11 -14.85
CA ASP A 176 -3.36 11.63 -16.21
C ASP A 176 -2.86 13.09 -16.20
N ASP A 177 -1.63 13.31 -15.79
CA ASP A 177 -0.94 14.60 -15.84
C ASP A 177 -0.42 14.95 -17.26
N GLY A 178 -0.88 14.23 -18.28
CA GLY A 178 -0.52 14.49 -19.67
C GLY A 178 0.93 14.27 -20.05
N LEU A 179 1.79 13.80 -19.12
CA LEU A 179 3.24 13.69 -19.31
C LEU A 179 3.80 12.28 -19.24
N ILE A 180 3.04 11.29 -18.78
CA ILE A 180 3.51 9.89 -18.82
C ILE A 180 2.63 9.12 -19.78
N SER A 181 3.03 9.15 -21.05
CA SER A 181 2.48 8.23 -22.03
C SER A 181 2.62 6.80 -21.51
N PRO A 182 1.54 5.98 -21.50
CA PRO A 182 1.61 4.56 -21.16
C PRO A 182 2.55 3.75 -22.06
N HIS A 183 3.29 4.42 -22.94
CA HIS A 183 4.14 3.83 -23.95
C HIS A 183 5.54 3.43 -23.47
N LEU A 184 5.96 3.80 -22.26
CA LEU A 184 7.39 3.68 -21.91
C LEU A 184 7.85 2.27 -21.54
N SER A 185 6.97 1.35 -21.15
CA SER A 185 7.41 -0.03 -20.83
C SER A 185 6.89 -1.11 -21.77
N LEU A 186 5.88 -0.81 -22.59
CA LEU A 186 5.22 -1.83 -23.41
C LEU A 186 5.77 -1.96 -24.83
N LYS A 187 6.56 -0.98 -25.33
CA LYS A 187 7.21 -1.10 -26.64
C LYS A 187 8.32 -2.15 -26.70
N GLU A 188 8.91 -2.48 -25.54
CA GLU A 188 9.94 -3.51 -25.46
C GLU A 188 9.40 -4.95 -25.42
N TYR A 189 8.10 -5.13 -25.14
CA TYR A 189 7.46 -6.44 -25.06
C TYR A 189 6.61 -6.82 -26.26
N ASP A 190 6.45 -5.96 -27.24
CA ASP A 190 5.70 -6.29 -28.46
C ASP A 190 6.66 -6.91 -29.51
N ASP A 191 6.92 -8.22 -29.35
CA ASP A 191 7.56 -9.02 -30.40
C ASP A 191 6.58 -9.48 -31.48
N GLY A 192 5.35 -8.93 -31.46
CA GLY A 192 4.28 -9.19 -32.45
C GLY A 192 3.60 -10.56 -32.32
N ASN A 193 4.09 -11.45 -31.45
CA ASN A 193 3.59 -12.82 -31.29
C ASN A 193 3.05 -13.15 -29.90
N LYS A 194 3.34 -12.36 -28.88
CA LYS A 194 2.90 -12.62 -27.52
C LYS A 194 1.59 -11.88 -27.21
N LYS A 195 0.72 -12.54 -26.48
CA LYS A 195 -0.55 -12.00 -26.01
C LYS A 195 -0.45 -11.67 -24.53
N ILE A 196 -0.53 -10.38 -24.20
CA ILE A 196 -0.33 -9.85 -22.84
C ILE A 196 -1.68 -9.57 -22.21
N LEU A 197 -1.85 -9.97 -20.95
CA LEU A 197 -3.00 -9.59 -20.12
C LEU A 197 -2.57 -8.58 -19.07
N LEU A 198 -3.23 -7.43 -19.06
CA LEU A 198 -2.97 -6.35 -18.11
C LEU A 198 -4.19 -6.06 -17.24
N LEU A 199 -3.94 -5.62 -16.00
CA LEU A 199 -4.90 -4.91 -15.19
C LEU A 199 -4.75 -3.41 -15.49
N ARG A 200 -5.79 -2.81 -16.07
CA ARG A 200 -5.77 -1.41 -16.57
C ARG A 200 -6.37 -0.40 -15.61
N ASN A 201 -7.46 -0.76 -14.98
CA ASN A 201 -8.13 0.10 -14.02
C ASN A 201 -8.61 -0.71 -12.82
N PHE A 202 -8.63 -0.04 -11.68
CA PHE A 202 -9.15 -0.56 -10.42
C PHE A 202 -10.05 0.50 -9.77
N THR A 203 -11.21 0.10 -9.28
CA THR A 203 -12.16 0.97 -8.58
C THR A 203 -12.60 0.29 -7.31
N MET A 204 -12.34 0.89 -6.17
CA MET A 204 -12.87 0.46 -4.89
C MET A 204 -14.30 0.99 -4.73
N LEU A 205 -15.25 0.12 -4.35
CA LEU A 205 -16.66 0.48 -4.15
C LEU A 205 -17.07 0.57 -2.67
N ARG A 206 -16.20 0.14 -1.77
CA ARG A 206 -16.37 0.19 -0.32
C ARG A 206 -15.03 0.42 0.35
N ASN A 207 -14.96 1.29 1.36
CA ASN A 207 -13.83 1.34 2.27
C ASN A 207 -13.82 0.07 3.14
N TYR A 208 -12.69 -0.56 3.26
CA TYR A 208 -12.48 -1.71 4.13
C TYR A 208 -12.02 -1.24 5.50
N ASP A 209 -11.03 -0.37 5.55
CA ASP A 209 -10.51 0.22 6.76
C ASP A 209 -11.34 1.38 7.30
N ASN A 210 -11.23 1.62 8.59
CA ASN A 210 -11.70 2.87 9.16
C ASN A 210 -10.67 4.00 8.88
N TRP A 211 -11.08 5.26 9.06
CA TRP A 211 -10.24 6.40 8.69
C TRP A 211 -8.96 6.56 9.54
N LEU A 212 -8.88 5.88 10.71
CA LEU A 212 -7.70 5.86 11.56
C LEU A 212 -6.66 4.81 11.11
N GLU A 213 -7.04 3.90 10.23
CA GLU A 213 -6.18 2.85 9.68
C GLU A 213 -5.50 3.31 8.40
N GLY A 214 -6.18 4.09 7.59
CA GLY A 214 -5.64 4.61 6.35
C GLY A 214 -6.55 4.38 5.15
N GLY A 215 -5.96 4.28 3.98
CA GLY A 215 -6.56 3.77 2.76
C GLY A 215 -6.66 2.25 2.83
N SER A 216 -7.30 1.62 1.84
CA SER A 216 -7.39 0.16 1.76
C SER A 216 -6.31 -0.39 0.83
N GLU A 217 -5.58 -1.41 1.29
CA GLU A 217 -4.48 -2.06 0.59
C GLU A 217 -4.95 -3.35 -0.08
N PHE A 218 -5.21 -3.30 -1.39
CA PHE A 218 -5.65 -4.46 -2.14
C PHE A 218 -4.47 -5.27 -2.67
N ILE A 219 -4.36 -6.52 -2.26
CA ILE A 219 -3.40 -7.48 -2.82
C ILE A 219 -4.09 -8.28 -3.91
N ILE A 220 -3.64 -8.12 -5.14
CA ILE A 220 -4.18 -8.77 -6.33
C ILE A 220 -3.22 -9.86 -6.77
N LYS A 221 -3.72 -11.09 -6.90
CA LYS A 221 -2.92 -12.26 -7.29
C LYS A 221 -3.54 -12.97 -8.48
N CYS A 222 -2.68 -13.26 -9.48
CA CYS A 222 -3.05 -13.99 -10.69
C CYS A 222 -2.23 -15.27 -10.79
N GLY A 223 -2.88 -16.41 -10.63
CA GLY A 223 -2.28 -17.72 -10.76
C GLY A 223 -2.52 -18.32 -12.16
N SER A 224 -1.47 -18.79 -12.80
CA SER A 224 -1.56 -19.30 -14.19
C SER A 224 -0.43 -20.24 -14.56
N VAL A 225 -0.51 -20.83 -15.75
CA VAL A 225 0.61 -21.50 -16.43
C VAL A 225 1.05 -20.61 -17.60
N ASN A 226 1.69 -19.47 -17.26
CA ASN A 226 2.05 -18.44 -18.21
C ASN A 226 2.89 -19.00 -19.39
N GLY A 227 2.54 -18.64 -20.62
CA GLY A 227 3.25 -19.07 -21.83
C GLY A 227 3.09 -20.54 -22.17
N PHE A 228 2.09 -21.25 -21.63
CA PHE A 228 1.88 -22.67 -21.90
C PHE A 228 1.66 -22.93 -23.38
N LYS A 229 2.54 -23.77 -23.98
CA LYS A 229 2.48 -24.26 -25.36
C LYS A 229 2.97 -25.71 -25.42
N ALA A 230 2.05 -26.64 -25.59
CA ALA A 230 2.38 -28.08 -25.73
C ALA A 230 2.12 -28.54 -27.16
N SER A 231 3.11 -29.20 -27.77
CA SER A 231 3.01 -29.84 -29.07
C SER A 231 2.82 -31.36 -28.94
N LYS A 232 3.14 -31.92 -27.78
CA LYS A 232 2.99 -33.34 -27.42
C LYS A 232 2.73 -33.44 -25.90
N GLU A 233 2.22 -34.58 -25.45
CA GLU A 233 1.78 -34.77 -24.06
C GLU A 233 2.94 -34.66 -23.07
N GLU A 234 4.15 -35.10 -23.46
CA GLU A 234 5.35 -34.99 -22.61
C GLU A 234 5.75 -33.51 -22.35
N ASP A 235 5.28 -32.55 -23.14
CA ASP A 235 5.55 -31.13 -22.94
C ASP A 235 4.84 -30.58 -21.68
N LEU A 236 3.72 -31.23 -21.25
CA LEU A 236 3.00 -30.84 -20.03
C LEU A 236 3.93 -30.80 -18.81
N ALA A 237 4.85 -31.77 -18.69
CA ALA A 237 5.77 -31.87 -17.57
C ALA A 237 6.85 -30.78 -17.54
N LYS A 238 6.96 -29.96 -18.58
CA LYS A 238 7.93 -28.83 -18.64
C LYS A 238 7.42 -27.56 -18.02
N TYR A 239 6.13 -27.48 -17.75
CA TYR A 239 5.49 -26.30 -17.25
C TYR A 239 5.15 -26.44 -15.77
N SER A 240 5.27 -25.34 -15.06
CA SER A 240 4.84 -25.20 -13.68
C SER A 240 3.95 -23.96 -13.56
N PRO A 241 2.94 -24.00 -12.70
CA PRO A 241 2.13 -22.81 -12.44
C PRO A 241 2.95 -21.76 -11.69
N SER A 242 2.59 -20.52 -11.87
CA SER A 242 3.17 -19.37 -11.18
C SER A 242 2.08 -18.41 -10.73
N VAL A 243 2.41 -17.60 -9.72
CA VAL A 243 1.55 -16.52 -9.22
C VAL A 243 2.27 -15.19 -9.48
N THR A 244 1.57 -14.28 -10.15
CA THR A 244 1.95 -12.88 -10.25
C THR A 244 1.12 -12.10 -9.26
N ASP A 245 1.71 -11.17 -8.52
CA ASP A 245 1.00 -10.34 -7.56
C ASP A 245 1.35 -8.85 -7.70
N CYS A 246 0.45 -8.02 -7.18
CA CYS A 246 0.66 -6.59 -7.02
C CYS A 246 -0.21 -6.06 -5.88
N MET A 247 0.21 -4.95 -5.27
CA MET A 247 -0.56 -4.20 -4.31
C MET A 247 -1.11 -2.92 -4.97
N VAL A 248 -2.35 -2.57 -4.64
CA VAL A 248 -2.99 -1.30 -5.03
C VAL A 248 -3.51 -0.65 -3.76
N VAL A 249 -2.93 0.49 -3.40
CA VAL A 249 -3.42 1.32 -2.29
C VAL A 249 -4.49 2.26 -2.81
N VAL A 250 -5.67 2.23 -2.23
CA VAL A 250 -6.80 3.09 -2.60
C VAL A 250 -7.15 3.97 -1.41
N LYS A 251 -6.82 5.25 -1.52
CA LYS A 251 -7.11 6.24 -0.48
C LYS A 251 -8.62 6.43 -0.30
N ARG A 252 -9.02 6.78 0.90
CA ARG A 252 -10.44 6.98 1.25
C ARG A 252 -11.17 7.94 0.29
N LYS A 253 -10.52 9.04 -0.12
CA LYS A 253 -11.07 10.01 -1.09
C LYS A 253 -11.22 9.46 -2.51
N GLN A 254 -10.58 8.35 -2.83
CA GLN A 254 -10.61 7.71 -4.13
C GLN A 254 -11.74 6.67 -4.26
N LEU A 255 -12.57 6.51 -3.21
CA LEU A 255 -13.75 5.65 -3.25
C LEU A 255 -14.62 5.96 -4.48
N GLY A 256 -14.91 4.94 -5.28
CA GLY A 256 -15.71 5.06 -6.51
C GLY A 256 -14.96 5.67 -7.69
N LEU A 257 -13.70 6.08 -7.54
CA LEU A 257 -12.89 6.59 -8.66
C LEU A 257 -12.20 5.43 -9.39
N SER A 258 -12.18 5.51 -10.72
CA SER A 258 -11.45 4.56 -11.55
C SER A 258 -9.97 4.95 -11.60
N LEU A 259 -9.13 4.17 -10.94
CA LEU A 259 -7.69 4.40 -10.85
C LEU A 259 -6.98 3.72 -12.02
N PRO A 260 -6.29 4.47 -12.88
CA PRO A 260 -5.56 3.89 -14.00
C PRO A 260 -4.30 3.17 -13.52
N LEU A 261 -4.16 1.92 -13.93
CA LEU A 261 -3.02 1.06 -13.66
C LEU A 261 -2.38 0.60 -14.98
N GLY A 262 -1.27 -0.10 -14.89
CA GLY A 262 -0.59 -0.69 -16.04
C GLY A 262 0.09 -2.00 -15.69
N VAL A 263 -0.54 -2.78 -14.79
CA VAL A 263 0.06 -3.99 -14.23
C VAL A 263 -0.06 -5.13 -15.21
N VAL A 264 1.07 -5.74 -15.56
CA VAL A 264 1.12 -6.95 -16.39
C VAL A 264 0.81 -8.17 -15.50
N LEU A 265 -0.33 -8.79 -15.73
CA LEU A 265 -0.72 -10.03 -15.05
C LEU A 265 -0.09 -11.26 -15.72
N LEU A 266 -0.09 -11.30 -17.05
CA LEU A 266 0.50 -12.36 -17.85
C LEU A 266 1.28 -11.78 -19.03
N THR A 267 2.47 -12.31 -19.27
CA THR A 267 3.33 -11.89 -20.39
C THR A 267 3.11 -12.69 -21.65
N ASP A 268 2.46 -13.86 -21.56
CA ASP A 268 2.11 -14.71 -22.72
C ASP A 268 0.85 -15.54 -22.39
N PHE A 269 -0.33 -14.97 -22.67
CA PHE A 269 -1.62 -15.63 -22.48
C PHE A 269 -2.01 -16.42 -23.72
N THR A 270 -1.49 -17.63 -23.83
CA THR A 270 -1.62 -18.48 -25.04
C THR A 270 -3.03 -19.01 -25.23
N GLU A 271 -3.32 -19.52 -26.45
CA GLU A 271 -4.60 -20.14 -26.78
C GLU A 271 -4.87 -21.45 -26.05
N GLN A 272 -3.81 -22.12 -25.55
CA GLN A 272 -3.93 -23.35 -24.78
C GLN A 272 -4.19 -23.11 -23.27
N MET A 273 -4.13 -21.90 -22.78
CA MET A 273 -4.53 -21.55 -21.42
C MET A 273 -6.05 -21.35 -21.37
N GLU A 274 -6.77 -22.15 -20.56
CA GLU A 274 -8.24 -22.10 -20.49
C GLU A 274 -8.75 -21.11 -19.46
N ASN A 275 -8.02 -20.91 -18.36
CA ASN A 275 -8.36 -19.97 -17.32
C ASN A 275 -7.14 -19.46 -16.56
N ILE A 276 -7.40 -18.46 -15.71
CA ILE A 276 -6.50 -18.02 -14.65
C ILE A 276 -7.23 -18.12 -13.31
N ALA A 277 -6.49 -18.40 -12.24
CA ALA A 277 -6.98 -18.22 -10.88
C ALA A 277 -6.73 -16.77 -10.47
N PHE A 278 -7.74 -16.09 -9.96
CA PHE A 278 -7.65 -14.67 -9.60
C PHE A 278 -8.15 -14.46 -8.19
N LEU A 279 -7.37 -13.76 -7.37
CA LEU A 279 -7.65 -13.49 -5.97
C LEU A 279 -7.42 -12.00 -5.73
N ILE A 280 -8.36 -11.37 -5.06
CA ILE A 280 -8.25 -10.02 -4.51
C ILE A 280 -8.51 -10.12 -3.02
N THR A 281 -7.55 -9.72 -2.22
CA THR A 281 -7.72 -9.55 -0.77
C THR A 281 -7.44 -8.10 -0.40
N GLU A 282 -7.98 -7.66 0.71
CA GLU A 282 -7.57 -6.45 1.39
C GLU A 282 -6.75 -6.85 2.60
N ASP A 283 -5.62 -6.17 2.86
CA ASP A 283 -4.59 -6.59 3.80
C ASP A 283 -4.90 -6.15 5.23
N ASP A 284 -5.34 -7.09 6.07
CA ASP A 284 -5.52 -6.94 7.52
C ASP A 284 -4.44 -7.69 8.33
N GLY A 285 -3.44 -8.22 7.64
CA GLY A 285 -2.33 -8.95 8.23
C GLY A 285 -2.69 -10.37 8.70
N GLY A 286 -2.01 -10.84 9.73
CA GLY A 286 -2.17 -12.20 10.24
C GLY A 286 -1.11 -13.16 9.73
N THR A 287 -1.38 -14.47 9.85
CA THR A 287 -0.46 -15.53 9.42
C THR A 287 -0.72 -15.94 7.98
N VAL A 288 0.33 -16.31 7.25
CA VAL A 288 0.19 -16.80 5.88
C VAL A 288 -0.63 -18.08 5.82
N THR A 289 -1.64 -18.08 4.98
CA THR A 289 -2.49 -19.22 4.59
C THR A 289 -2.52 -19.35 3.07
N GLN A 290 -3.29 -20.28 2.53
CA GLN A 290 -3.30 -20.56 1.08
C GLN A 290 -4.70 -20.86 0.56
N TRP A 291 -5.00 -20.31 -0.61
CA TRP A 291 -6.12 -20.75 -1.42
C TRP A 291 -5.65 -21.80 -2.43
N LYS A 292 -6.14 -23.04 -2.26
CA LYS A 292 -5.87 -24.16 -3.20
C LYS A 292 -6.84 -24.09 -4.38
N CYS A 293 -6.29 -24.02 -5.57
CA CYS A 293 -7.04 -23.94 -6.82
C CYS A 293 -6.25 -24.59 -7.97
N GLU A 294 -6.76 -24.50 -9.19
CA GLU A 294 -6.12 -25.04 -10.38
C GLU A 294 -6.10 -24.01 -11.49
N ALA A 295 -4.99 -23.96 -12.24
CA ALA A 295 -4.94 -23.33 -13.55
C ALA A 295 -5.13 -24.39 -14.62
N MET A 296 -6.08 -24.17 -15.52
CA MET A 296 -6.45 -25.14 -16.57
C MET A 296 -5.80 -24.77 -17.89
N VAL A 297 -5.26 -25.79 -18.55
CA VAL A 297 -4.71 -25.70 -19.91
C VAL A 297 -5.31 -26.76 -20.79
N LYS A 298 -5.28 -26.54 -22.10
CA LYS A 298 -5.84 -27.47 -23.09
C LYS A 298 -4.77 -28.03 -24.03
N TYR A 299 -4.78 -29.34 -24.19
CA TYR A 299 -3.95 -30.02 -25.19
C TYR A 299 -4.77 -31.13 -25.87
N ASN A 300 -4.79 -31.15 -27.21
CA ASN A 300 -5.56 -32.15 -28.00
C ASN A 300 -7.01 -32.34 -27.52
N SER A 301 -7.75 -31.26 -27.32
CA SER A 301 -9.14 -31.22 -26.81
C SER A 301 -9.35 -31.81 -25.41
N LYS A 302 -8.29 -32.06 -24.64
CA LYS A 302 -8.33 -32.45 -23.23
C LYS A 302 -7.86 -31.33 -22.37
N SER A 303 -8.55 -31.07 -21.24
CA SER A 303 -8.15 -30.11 -20.22
C SER A 303 -7.28 -30.79 -19.18
N TYR A 304 -6.25 -30.10 -18.74
CA TYR A 304 -5.31 -30.52 -17.69
C TYR A 304 -5.22 -29.43 -16.61
N GLY A 305 -5.37 -29.86 -15.37
CA GLY A 305 -5.26 -28.98 -14.21
C GLY A 305 -3.85 -28.93 -13.64
N PHE A 306 -3.35 -27.73 -13.35
CA PHE A 306 -2.12 -27.48 -12.62
C PHE A 306 -2.49 -26.94 -11.25
N ASN A 307 -2.14 -27.68 -10.19
CA ASN A 307 -2.41 -27.26 -8.81
C ASN A 307 -1.67 -25.97 -8.48
N LEU A 308 -2.39 -25.02 -7.88
CA LEU A 308 -1.91 -23.74 -7.40
C LEU A 308 -2.22 -23.58 -5.92
N ASP A 309 -1.22 -23.15 -5.17
CA ASP A 309 -1.38 -22.70 -3.79
C ASP A 309 -1.14 -21.17 -3.78
N ILE A 310 -2.20 -20.36 -3.79
CA ILE A 310 -2.10 -18.90 -3.78
C ILE A 310 -2.07 -18.42 -2.32
N PRO A 311 -0.93 -17.86 -1.85
CA PRO A 311 -0.82 -17.41 -0.47
C PRO A 311 -1.60 -16.11 -0.24
N TYR A 312 -2.19 -15.95 0.95
CA TYR A 312 -2.78 -14.72 1.48
C TYR A 312 -2.69 -14.74 3.00
N ARG A 313 -3.00 -13.64 3.68
CA ARG A 313 -2.96 -13.59 5.15
C ARG A 313 -4.31 -13.97 5.75
N SER A 314 -4.27 -14.55 6.93
CA SER A 314 -5.46 -15.17 7.54
C SER A 314 -6.51 -14.18 8.04
N LYS A 315 -6.13 -12.92 8.20
CA LYS A 315 -7.05 -11.86 8.59
C LYS A 315 -7.56 -11.05 7.42
N ASP A 316 -6.87 -11.17 6.23
CA ASP A 316 -7.28 -10.42 5.05
C ASP A 316 -8.75 -10.64 4.72
N ASP A 317 -9.44 -9.57 4.42
CA ASP A 317 -10.77 -9.61 3.83
C ASP A 317 -10.67 -10.13 2.40
N ILE A 318 -11.32 -11.27 2.11
CA ILE A 318 -11.38 -11.80 0.75
C ILE A 318 -12.43 -11.00 -0.02
N VAL A 319 -11.98 -10.06 -0.83
CA VAL A 319 -12.84 -9.24 -1.69
C VAL A 319 -13.45 -10.08 -2.80
N TRP A 320 -12.62 -10.88 -3.46
CA TRP A 320 -13.05 -11.82 -4.48
C TRP A 320 -12.01 -12.92 -4.73
N ARG A 321 -12.50 -14.12 -5.06
CA ARG A 321 -11.65 -15.21 -5.54
C ARG A 321 -12.41 -16.10 -6.51
N GLY A 322 -11.74 -16.56 -7.54
CA GLY A 322 -12.35 -17.47 -8.52
C GLY A 322 -11.46 -17.68 -9.73
N GLN A 323 -12.05 -18.31 -10.73
CA GLN A 323 -11.40 -18.54 -12.01
C GLN A 323 -12.03 -17.65 -13.08
N LEU A 324 -11.18 -17.03 -13.89
CA LEU A 324 -11.60 -16.23 -15.04
C LEU A 324 -11.17 -16.99 -16.30
N SER A 325 -12.15 -17.34 -17.15
CA SER A 325 -11.87 -18.08 -18.39
C SER A 325 -11.16 -17.19 -19.40
N ARG A 326 -10.36 -17.82 -20.25
CA ARG A 326 -9.69 -17.13 -21.34
C ARG A 326 -10.71 -16.44 -22.25
N ASP A 327 -11.77 -17.13 -22.64
CA ASP A 327 -12.80 -16.59 -23.55
C ASP A 327 -13.44 -15.31 -22.95
N TYR A 328 -13.66 -15.28 -21.64
CA TYR A 328 -14.15 -14.09 -20.96
C TYR A 328 -13.17 -12.94 -21.05
N LEU A 329 -11.88 -13.19 -20.80
CA LEU A 329 -10.83 -12.17 -20.78
C LEU A 329 -10.41 -11.69 -22.17
N THR A 330 -10.63 -12.49 -23.22
CA THR A 330 -10.19 -12.21 -24.59
C THR A 330 -11.33 -11.90 -25.55
N GLY A 331 -12.57 -11.81 -25.07
CA GLY A 331 -13.75 -11.50 -25.88
C GLY A 331 -13.73 -10.09 -26.52
N GLY A 332 -12.80 -9.25 -26.12
CA GLY A 332 -12.53 -7.91 -26.65
C GLY A 332 -11.18 -7.43 -26.16
N ARG A 333 -10.77 -6.23 -26.62
CA ARG A 333 -9.54 -5.59 -26.12
C ARG A 333 -9.65 -5.25 -24.63
N TYR A 334 -10.83 -4.86 -24.17
CA TYR A 334 -11.10 -4.51 -22.78
C TYR A 334 -12.23 -5.37 -22.24
N THR A 335 -12.06 -5.88 -21.03
CA THR A 335 -13.06 -6.63 -20.28
C THR A 335 -13.29 -5.93 -18.95
N TYR A 336 -14.53 -5.46 -18.73
CA TYR A 336 -14.96 -4.82 -17.50
C TYR A 336 -15.61 -5.83 -16.59
N SER A 337 -15.17 -5.90 -15.34
CA SER A 337 -15.61 -6.90 -14.38
C SER A 337 -15.89 -6.26 -13.04
N ARG A 338 -17.04 -6.59 -12.46
CA ARG A 338 -17.28 -6.35 -11.04
C ARG A 338 -16.96 -7.61 -10.26
N LEU A 339 -16.00 -7.53 -9.37
CA LEU A 339 -15.48 -8.63 -8.56
C LEU A 339 -15.65 -8.28 -7.08
N GLY A 340 -16.79 -8.69 -6.50
CA GLY A 340 -17.16 -8.28 -5.13
C GLY A 340 -17.39 -6.77 -5.03
N ASP A 341 -16.65 -6.13 -4.14
CA ASP A 341 -16.73 -4.69 -3.88
C ASP A 341 -15.68 -3.87 -4.65
N VAL A 342 -15.16 -4.44 -5.76
CA VAL A 342 -14.28 -3.72 -6.68
C VAL A 342 -14.73 -3.87 -8.12
N GLU A 343 -14.38 -2.89 -8.96
CA GLU A 343 -14.48 -3.00 -10.40
C GLU A 343 -13.08 -2.95 -11.00
N VAL A 344 -12.84 -3.83 -11.95
CA VAL A 344 -11.55 -3.94 -12.64
C VAL A 344 -11.74 -3.90 -14.15
N THR A 345 -10.74 -3.37 -14.84
CA THR A 345 -10.67 -3.45 -16.31
C THR A 345 -9.43 -4.24 -16.68
N PHE A 346 -9.66 -5.36 -17.36
CA PHE A 346 -8.58 -6.09 -18.00
C PHE A 346 -8.37 -5.58 -19.43
N GLU A 347 -7.13 -5.52 -19.87
CA GLU A 347 -6.78 -5.27 -21.26
C GLU A 347 -6.01 -6.46 -21.82
N PHE A 348 -6.47 -6.97 -22.97
CA PHE A 348 -5.81 -8.02 -23.73
C PHE A 348 -5.19 -7.45 -25.00
N ARG A 349 -3.88 -7.62 -25.17
CA ARG A 349 -3.09 -7.15 -26.31
C ARG A 349 -2.37 -8.29 -27.00
#